data_20a20b62aafa205ef9fd09db739f6092
#
_entry.id   20a20b62aafa205ef9fd09db739f6092
#
_cell.length_a   1.000
_cell.length_b   1.000
_cell.length_c   1.000
_cell.angle_alpha   90.00
_cell.angle_beta   90.00
_cell.angle_gamma   90.00
#
_symmetry.space_group_name_H-M   'P 1'
#
loop_
_entity.id
_entity.type
_entity.pdbx_description
1 polymer ?
#
loop_
_entity_poly.entity_id
_entity_poly.type
_entity_poly.pdbx_seq_one_letter_code
_entity_poly.pdbx_strand_id
1 'polypeptide(L)'
;SMMHAGKVLDSDVPARLVEKRGAKTLEEAFIGYLVEAEGGTAAPASQPGAADHEEQPSAAPAEHGGHGSGGFSLQRMFSYLWRETLELQRDPVRATLALGGSLLLMFVIGFGITMDVEDLSYAVLDRDQTTLSQNYTLNLAGSRYFTEHAPIVDYDDLDRRMRNGELSLAIEIPPGFSRDVLRGQNVQIGAWIDGAMPQRAETVQGYVQGMHQHWLLVQASERSGASAAGNASVETRFRYNPDVKSLPAMVPAVIPLLLLMLPAMLTALAVVREKETGSITNLYVTPVTRIEFLLGKQLPYVGLAMMNFLLMSLLAVTIFGVPVKGSFLTLALAALIFSFAATGMGLLASAVTRSQIAAMFFAMLG
;
A
#
# COMPACT_ATOMS: atom_id res chain seq x y z
N SER A 1 -37.14 18.53 23.32
CA SER A 1 -38.33 17.68 23.56
C SER A 1 -37.91 16.42 24.28
N MET A 2 -38.69 16.01 25.28
CA MET A 2 -38.57 14.75 26.00
C MET A 2 -39.50 13.71 25.38
N MET A 3 -39.00 12.53 25.10
CA MET A 3 -39.74 11.47 24.41
C MET A 3 -39.63 10.12 25.19
N HIS A 4 -40.73 9.39 25.21
CA HIS A 4 -40.77 8.03 25.74
C HIS A 4 -41.77 7.18 24.95
N ALA A 5 -41.41 5.95 24.64
CA ALA A 5 -42.21 4.99 23.88
C ALA A 5 -42.81 5.57 22.55
N GLY A 6 -42.05 6.41 21.84
CA GLY A 6 -42.46 7.03 20.58
C GLY A 6 -43.44 8.22 20.71
N LYS A 7 -43.79 8.64 21.96
CA LYS A 7 -44.60 9.81 22.23
C LYS A 7 -43.75 10.96 22.79
N VAL A 8 -44.05 12.19 22.36
CA VAL A 8 -43.43 13.39 22.96
C VAL A 8 -44.16 13.68 24.27
N LEU A 9 -43.42 13.62 25.39
CA LEU A 9 -43.95 13.88 26.74
C LEU A 9 -44.08 15.38 26.96
N ASP A 10 -43.07 16.14 26.66
CA ASP A 10 -43.11 17.61 26.68
C ASP A 10 -42.03 18.18 25.75
N SER A 11 -42.20 19.41 25.25
CA SER A 11 -41.29 20.09 24.38
C SER A 11 -41.20 21.56 24.75
N ASP A 12 -40.08 21.90 25.40
CA ASP A 12 -39.75 23.25 25.80
C ASP A 12 -38.23 23.45 25.88
N VAL A 13 -37.79 24.64 26.23
CA VAL A 13 -36.37 24.93 26.51
C VAL A 13 -36.00 24.17 27.79
N PRO A 14 -34.75 23.55 27.85
CA PRO A 14 -34.30 22.73 29.00
C PRO A 14 -34.54 23.36 30.38
N ALA A 15 -34.29 24.66 30.53
CA ALA A 15 -34.51 25.38 31.76
C ALA A 15 -36.00 25.39 32.22
N ARG A 16 -36.93 25.53 31.29
CA ARG A 16 -38.38 25.51 31.58
C ARG A 16 -38.88 24.10 31.88
N LEU A 17 -38.31 23.07 31.26
CA LEU A 17 -38.67 21.67 31.57
C LEU A 17 -38.27 21.30 33.02
N VAL A 18 -37.15 21.81 33.50
CA VAL A 18 -36.70 21.66 34.89
C VAL A 18 -37.60 22.45 35.84
N GLU A 19 -37.93 23.69 35.50
CA GLU A 19 -38.82 24.57 36.31
C GLU A 19 -40.24 24.03 36.42
N LYS A 20 -40.84 23.56 35.30
CA LYS A 20 -42.19 22.95 35.29
C LYS A 20 -42.35 21.79 36.26
N ARG A 21 -41.26 21.07 36.50
CA ARG A 21 -41.25 19.91 37.41
C ARG A 21 -40.69 20.20 38.79
N GLY A 22 -40.21 21.40 39.05
CA GLY A 22 -39.53 21.76 40.28
C GLY A 22 -38.29 20.94 40.59
N ALA A 23 -37.67 20.36 39.54
CA ALA A 23 -36.49 19.54 39.62
C ALA A 23 -35.22 20.39 39.69
N LYS A 24 -34.15 19.84 40.24
CA LYS A 24 -32.84 20.54 40.29
C LYS A 24 -32.00 20.34 39.04
N THR A 25 -32.23 19.26 38.32
CA THR A 25 -31.51 18.88 37.12
C THR A 25 -32.46 18.43 36.03
N LEU A 26 -31.97 18.49 34.74
CA LEU A 26 -32.75 17.98 33.61
C LEU A 26 -33.02 16.49 33.69
N GLU A 27 -32.10 15.73 34.27
CA GLU A 27 -32.21 14.29 34.50
C GLU A 27 -33.33 13.96 35.49
N GLU A 28 -33.41 14.69 36.58
CA GLU A 28 -34.46 14.55 37.59
C GLU A 28 -35.85 14.92 37.03
N ALA A 29 -35.90 15.97 36.21
CA ALA A 29 -37.11 16.36 35.46
C ALA A 29 -37.53 15.24 34.50
N PHE A 30 -36.58 14.64 33.77
CA PHE A 30 -36.87 13.54 32.85
C PHE A 30 -37.42 12.30 33.55
N ILE A 31 -36.82 11.90 34.68
CA ILE A 31 -37.32 10.79 35.51
C ILE A 31 -38.77 11.09 35.95
N GLY A 32 -39.07 12.32 36.37
CA GLY A 32 -40.41 12.71 36.74
C GLY A 32 -41.43 12.61 35.61
N TYR A 33 -41.05 12.95 34.38
CA TYR A 33 -41.91 12.79 33.20
C TYR A 33 -42.10 11.32 32.82
N LEU A 34 -41.07 10.46 33.03
CA LEU A 34 -41.17 9.01 32.81
C LEU A 34 -42.13 8.34 33.76
N VAL A 35 -41.98 8.60 35.08
CA VAL A 35 -42.84 8.05 36.14
C VAL A 35 -44.29 8.39 35.90
N GLU A 36 -44.60 9.63 35.50
CA GLU A 36 -45.97 10.03 35.16
C GLU A 36 -46.47 9.35 33.89
N ALA A 37 -45.64 9.19 32.86
CA ALA A 37 -45.99 8.51 31.60
C ALA A 37 -46.29 7.02 31.80
N GLU A 38 -45.66 6.37 32.81
CA GLU A 38 -45.88 4.99 33.17
C GLU A 38 -47.04 4.78 34.18
N GLY A 39 -47.76 5.84 34.54
CA GLY A 39 -48.96 5.78 35.35
C GLY A 39 -48.69 5.63 36.88
N GLY A 40 -47.44 5.95 37.30
CA GLY A 40 -47.03 5.85 38.72
C GLY A 40 -47.14 7.16 39.48
N THR A 41 -47.98 7.23 40.49
CA THR A 41 -48.00 8.28 41.54
C THR A 41 -46.70 8.13 42.36
N ALA A 42 -45.91 9.19 42.45
CA ALA A 42 -44.75 9.24 43.32
C ALA A 42 -45.16 9.11 44.82
N ALA A 43 -44.83 8.01 45.48
CA ALA A 43 -44.83 7.90 46.92
C ALA A 43 -43.47 7.37 47.39
N PRO A 44 -42.98 7.80 48.59
CA PRO A 44 -41.62 7.58 49.04
C PRO A 44 -41.36 6.15 49.47
N ALA A 45 -40.12 5.76 49.41
CA ALA A 45 -39.58 4.46 49.75
C ALA A 45 -40.07 3.91 51.08
N SER A 46 -40.65 2.70 51.09
CA SER A 46 -40.70 1.80 52.24
C SER A 46 -40.90 0.34 51.80
N GLN A 47 -40.23 -0.50 52.49
CA GLN A 47 -39.86 -1.90 52.46
C GLN A 47 -40.93 -2.99 52.14
N PRO A 48 -40.56 -4.28 52.06
CA PRO A 48 -41.22 -5.30 51.23
C PRO A 48 -42.28 -6.11 52.04
N GLY A 49 -43.35 -6.49 51.41
CA GLY A 49 -44.34 -7.42 51.93
C GLY A 49 -45.06 -8.14 50.80
N ALA A 50 -44.96 -9.44 50.81
CA ALA A 50 -45.67 -10.38 49.99
C ALA A 50 -47.19 -10.29 50.10
N ALA A 51 -47.94 -10.42 49.04
CA ALA A 51 -49.21 -11.14 49.00
C ALA A 51 -49.75 -11.21 47.55
N ASP A 52 -50.19 -12.38 47.21
CA ASP A 52 -51.00 -12.84 46.11
C ASP A 52 -52.13 -11.90 45.70
N HIS A 53 -52.37 -11.78 44.36
CA HIS A 53 -53.73 -11.74 43.84
C HIS A 53 -53.77 -11.86 42.31
N GLU A 54 -54.37 -12.99 41.92
CA GLU A 54 -55.36 -13.20 40.83
C GLU A 54 -55.08 -12.61 39.42
N GLU A 55 -54.91 -13.52 38.50
CA GLU A 55 -55.04 -13.41 37.07
C GLU A 55 -56.43 -12.80 36.67
N GLN A 56 -56.37 -11.69 35.95
CA GLN A 56 -57.40 -11.32 34.98
C GLN A 56 -56.81 -11.27 33.57
N PRO A 57 -57.47 -11.86 32.58
CA PRO A 57 -56.94 -11.89 31.24
C PRO A 57 -57.07 -10.52 30.60
N SER A 58 -56.02 -9.75 30.65
CA SER A 58 -55.89 -8.52 29.89
C SER A 58 -55.58 -8.85 28.44
N ALA A 59 -56.32 -8.20 27.57
CA ALA A 59 -56.27 -8.26 26.10
C ALA A 59 -54.85 -8.46 25.53
N ALA A 60 -54.78 -9.39 24.60
CA ALA A 60 -53.62 -9.67 23.79
C ALA A 60 -52.89 -8.39 23.38
N PRO A 61 -51.55 -8.28 23.58
CA PRO A 61 -50.79 -7.23 22.94
C PRO A 61 -50.96 -7.39 21.42
N ALA A 62 -51.39 -6.34 20.76
CA ALA A 62 -51.36 -6.30 19.31
C ALA A 62 -50.00 -6.84 18.87
N GLU A 63 -50.01 -7.92 18.15
CA GLU A 63 -48.85 -8.46 17.45
C GLU A 63 -48.22 -7.31 16.68
N HIS A 64 -47.16 -6.78 17.21
CA HIS A 64 -46.25 -5.96 16.44
C HIS A 64 -45.71 -6.85 15.35
N GLY A 65 -46.24 -6.58 14.16
CA GLY A 65 -46.05 -7.29 12.92
C GLY A 65 -44.63 -7.88 12.81
N GLY A 66 -44.64 -9.10 12.33
CA GLY A 66 -43.55 -9.99 12.14
C GLY A 66 -42.21 -9.33 11.87
N HIS A 67 -41.19 -9.91 12.44
CA HIS A 67 -39.87 -9.87 11.88
C HIS A 67 -39.96 -10.46 10.48
N GLY A 68 -40.48 -9.64 9.55
CA GLY A 68 -40.32 -9.93 8.13
C GLY A 68 -38.82 -10.04 7.93
N SER A 69 -38.36 -11.22 7.55
CA SER A 69 -37.04 -11.42 7.00
C SER A 69 -36.92 -10.44 5.82
N GLY A 70 -36.55 -9.21 6.14
CA GLY A 70 -36.45 -8.13 5.15
C GLY A 70 -35.40 -8.53 4.16
N GLY A 71 -35.82 -8.93 2.96
CA GLY A 71 -34.92 -9.19 1.86
C GLY A 71 -33.98 -8.00 1.67
N PHE A 72 -32.86 -8.23 1.03
CA PHE A 72 -31.89 -7.21 0.70
C PHE A 72 -32.56 -5.99 0.03
N SER A 73 -32.30 -4.80 0.56
CA SER A 73 -32.85 -3.54 0.04
C SER A 73 -31.73 -2.60 -0.38
N LEU A 74 -31.68 -2.31 -1.69
CA LEU A 74 -30.73 -1.35 -2.25
C LEU A 74 -30.86 0.04 -1.62
N GLN A 75 -32.08 0.44 -1.26
CA GLN A 75 -32.36 1.76 -0.67
C GLN A 75 -31.71 1.88 0.72
N ARG A 76 -31.82 0.84 1.56
CA ARG A 76 -31.18 0.82 2.90
C ARG A 76 -29.65 0.82 2.75
N MET A 77 -29.10 -0.03 1.86
CA MET A 77 -27.68 -0.05 1.56
C MET A 77 -27.18 1.32 1.10
N PHE A 78 -27.91 1.96 0.18
CA PHE A 78 -27.55 3.29 -0.33
C PHE A 78 -27.59 4.38 0.76
N SER A 79 -28.52 4.30 1.70
CA SER A 79 -28.57 5.23 2.84
C SER A 79 -27.33 5.13 3.71
N TYR A 80 -26.82 3.91 3.98
CA TYR A 80 -25.56 3.70 4.70
C TYR A 80 -24.36 4.18 3.90
N LEU A 81 -24.31 3.88 2.61
CA LEU A 81 -23.25 4.34 1.70
C LEU A 81 -23.20 5.88 1.69
N TRP A 82 -24.34 6.54 1.56
CA TRP A 82 -24.42 8.01 1.56
C TRP A 82 -23.93 8.61 2.86
N ARG A 83 -24.39 8.05 3.99
CA ARG A 83 -23.94 8.47 5.32
C ARG A 83 -22.42 8.36 5.46
N GLU A 84 -21.86 7.23 5.12
CA GLU A 84 -20.41 6.97 5.20
C GLU A 84 -19.61 7.90 4.27
N THR A 85 -20.13 8.14 3.07
CA THR A 85 -19.52 9.09 2.12
C THR A 85 -19.50 10.51 2.68
N LEU A 86 -20.59 10.96 3.30
CA LEU A 86 -20.65 12.26 3.95
C LEU A 86 -19.69 12.35 5.16
N GLU A 87 -19.59 11.28 5.94
CA GLU A 87 -18.66 11.23 7.07
C GLU A 87 -17.21 11.32 6.58
N LEU A 88 -16.87 10.62 5.51
CA LEU A 88 -15.55 10.68 4.89
C LEU A 88 -15.23 12.08 4.34
N GLN A 89 -16.21 12.74 3.70
CA GLN A 89 -16.04 14.11 3.19
C GLN A 89 -15.89 15.16 4.29
N ARG A 90 -16.51 14.94 5.45
CA ARG A 90 -16.42 15.82 6.62
C ARG A 90 -15.16 15.62 7.45
N ASP A 91 -14.40 14.59 7.18
CA ASP A 91 -13.09 14.34 7.81
C ASP A 91 -11.97 14.64 6.80
N PRO A 92 -11.58 15.91 6.65
CA PRO A 92 -10.57 16.31 5.67
C PRO A 92 -9.21 15.70 5.98
N VAL A 93 -8.91 15.41 7.25
CA VAL A 93 -7.64 14.79 7.65
C VAL A 93 -7.51 13.40 7.07
N ARG A 94 -8.56 12.57 7.19
CA ARG A 94 -8.54 11.22 6.60
C ARG A 94 -8.49 11.25 5.08
N ALA A 95 -9.30 12.10 4.44
CA ALA A 95 -9.33 12.23 3.00
C ALA A 95 -7.98 12.71 2.46
N THR A 96 -7.36 13.72 3.10
CA THR A 96 -6.06 14.24 2.70
C THR A 96 -4.94 13.21 2.92
N LEU A 97 -4.94 12.49 4.03
CA LEU A 97 -3.95 11.42 4.28
C LEU A 97 -4.12 10.26 3.29
N ALA A 98 -5.36 9.90 2.96
CA ALA A 98 -5.63 8.82 2.03
C ALA A 98 -5.15 9.13 0.61
N LEU A 99 -5.41 10.33 0.12
CA LEU A 99 -5.02 10.74 -1.23
C LEU A 99 -3.61 11.32 -1.26
N GLY A 100 -3.34 12.31 -0.41
CA GLY A 100 -2.05 12.99 -0.37
C GLY A 100 -0.92 12.12 0.17
N GLY A 101 -1.22 11.27 1.16
CA GLY A 101 -0.25 10.32 1.73
C GLY A 101 0.24 9.29 0.72
N SER A 102 -0.67 8.73 -0.08
CA SER A 102 -0.28 7.79 -1.14
C SER A 102 0.52 8.45 -2.26
N LEU A 103 0.13 9.65 -2.69
CA LEU A 103 0.90 10.39 -3.69
C LEU A 103 2.29 10.75 -3.17
N LEU A 104 2.38 11.22 -1.92
CA LEU A 104 3.66 11.52 -1.29
C LEU A 104 4.56 10.27 -1.19
N LEU A 105 4.01 9.15 -0.72
CA LEU A 105 4.76 7.89 -0.64
C LEU A 105 5.21 7.40 -2.01
N MET A 106 4.36 7.52 -3.02
CA MET A 106 4.73 7.20 -4.40
C MET A 106 5.89 8.07 -4.90
N PHE A 107 5.91 9.37 -4.55
CA PHE A 107 7.04 10.26 -4.85
C PHE A 107 8.30 9.84 -4.11
N VAL A 108 8.20 9.59 -2.82
CA VAL A 108 9.35 9.22 -1.98
C VAL A 108 9.95 7.89 -2.45
N ILE A 109 9.12 6.90 -2.74
CA ILE A 109 9.60 5.58 -3.20
C ILE A 109 10.10 5.68 -4.65
N GLY A 110 9.37 6.37 -5.54
CA GLY A 110 9.70 6.46 -6.96
C GLY A 110 11.01 7.19 -7.23
N PHE A 111 11.28 8.30 -6.52
CA PHE A 111 12.53 9.05 -6.69
C PHE A 111 13.59 8.71 -5.65
N GLY A 112 13.19 8.23 -4.46
CA GLY A 112 14.11 7.93 -3.38
C GLY A 112 14.83 6.59 -3.51
N ILE A 113 14.22 5.63 -4.22
CA ILE A 113 14.81 4.30 -4.43
C ILE A 113 15.19 4.16 -5.91
N THR A 114 16.46 4.37 -6.22
CA THR A 114 17.00 4.10 -7.55
C THR A 114 17.78 2.78 -7.52
N MET A 115 17.46 1.90 -8.44
CA MET A 115 18.22 0.68 -8.74
C MET A 115 18.91 0.81 -10.12
N ASP A 116 18.93 2.02 -10.66
CA ASP A 116 19.53 2.26 -11.96
C ASP A 116 21.03 1.97 -11.90
N VAL A 117 21.47 1.20 -12.85
CA VAL A 117 22.85 0.76 -13.01
C VAL A 117 23.43 1.51 -14.19
N GLU A 118 23.24 2.85 -14.19
CA GLU A 118 23.87 3.79 -15.12
C GLU A 118 25.02 4.49 -14.41
N ASP A 119 26.01 4.94 -15.17
CA ASP A 119 27.20 5.65 -14.67
C ASP A 119 27.98 4.87 -13.56
N LEU A 120 28.14 3.59 -13.80
CA LEU A 120 28.97 2.76 -12.92
C LEU A 120 30.41 3.25 -12.95
N SER A 121 30.86 3.85 -11.87
CA SER A 121 32.25 4.23 -11.69
C SER A 121 33.13 2.98 -11.70
N TYR A 122 34.05 2.91 -12.64
CA TYR A 122 35.04 1.83 -12.68
C TYR A 122 36.47 2.35 -12.86
N ALA A 123 37.42 1.54 -12.44
CA ALA A 123 38.82 1.77 -12.71
C ALA A 123 39.55 0.45 -12.95
N VAL A 124 40.68 0.54 -13.62
CA VAL A 124 41.47 -0.64 -13.99
C VAL A 124 42.81 -0.61 -13.26
N LEU A 125 43.17 -1.77 -12.70
CA LEU A 125 44.53 -2.10 -12.25
C LEU A 125 45.20 -2.92 -13.35
N ASP A 126 45.81 -2.26 -14.33
CA ASP A 126 46.52 -2.93 -15.42
C ASP A 126 47.99 -3.21 -15.01
N ARG A 127 48.29 -4.50 -14.74
CA ARG A 127 49.61 -4.97 -14.37
C ARG A 127 50.40 -5.54 -15.56
N ASP A 128 49.76 -5.62 -16.74
CA ASP A 128 50.39 -6.11 -17.98
C ASP A 128 50.94 -4.97 -18.83
N GLN A 129 50.24 -3.82 -18.82
CA GLN A 129 50.61 -2.55 -19.51
C GLN A 129 50.97 -2.73 -21.00
N THR A 130 50.24 -3.61 -21.68
CA THR A 130 50.47 -3.94 -23.09
C THR A 130 49.35 -3.34 -23.97
N THR A 131 49.56 -3.35 -25.31
CA THR A 131 48.52 -2.93 -26.27
C THR A 131 47.25 -3.80 -26.17
N LEU A 132 47.38 -5.08 -25.82
CA LEU A 132 46.24 -6.00 -25.68
C LEU A 132 45.44 -5.72 -24.39
N SER A 133 46.14 -5.42 -23.28
CA SER A 133 45.47 -5.02 -22.04
C SER A 133 44.75 -3.69 -22.17
N GLN A 134 45.39 -2.72 -22.89
CA GLN A 134 44.74 -1.44 -23.21
C GLN A 134 43.52 -1.61 -24.14
N ASN A 135 43.58 -2.51 -25.11
CA ASN A 135 42.44 -2.82 -25.97
C ASN A 135 41.27 -3.40 -25.15
N TYR A 136 41.56 -4.27 -24.19
CA TYR A 136 40.55 -4.80 -23.25
C TYR A 136 39.90 -3.69 -22.43
N THR A 137 40.70 -2.76 -21.88
CA THR A 137 40.21 -1.60 -21.12
C THR A 137 39.34 -0.68 -21.98
N LEU A 138 39.76 -0.39 -23.24
CA LEU A 138 38.98 0.42 -24.16
C LEU A 138 37.63 -0.19 -24.52
N ASN A 139 37.53 -1.52 -24.54
CA ASN A 139 36.23 -2.20 -24.75
C ASN A 139 35.25 -1.93 -23.62
N LEU A 140 35.74 -1.85 -22.36
CA LEU A 140 34.93 -1.44 -21.21
C LEU A 140 34.58 0.04 -21.27
N ALA A 141 35.53 0.92 -21.61
CA ALA A 141 35.31 2.37 -21.74
C ALA A 141 34.27 2.72 -22.78
N GLY A 142 34.13 1.93 -23.84
CA GLY A 142 33.11 2.11 -24.88
C GLY A 142 31.68 1.79 -24.47
N SER A 143 31.46 1.28 -23.26
CA SER A 143 30.11 0.94 -22.77
C SER A 143 29.41 2.16 -22.17
N ARG A 144 28.15 2.36 -22.51
CA ARG A 144 27.32 3.43 -21.93
C ARG A 144 27.01 3.27 -20.42
N TYR A 145 27.30 2.09 -19.87
CA TYR A 145 26.99 1.78 -18.46
C TYR A 145 28.12 2.12 -17.52
N PHE A 146 29.32 2.35 -18.03
CA PHE A 146 30.53 2.52 -17.24
C PHE A 146 31.18 3.87 -17.46
N THR A 147 31.48 4.54 -16.36
CA THR A 147 32.27 5.78 -16.35
C THR A 147 33.67 5.50 -15.83
N GLU A 148 34.67 5.72 -16.66
CA GLU A 148 36.05 5.46 -16.31
C GLU A 148 36.61 6.49 -15.33
N HIS A 149 37.23 6.02 -14.28
CA HIS A 149 37.98 6.81 -13.31
C HIS A 149 39.47 6.61 -13.49
N ALA A 150 40.28 7.42 -12.79
CA ALA A 150 41.72 7.32 -12.81
C ALA A 150 42.19 5.87 -12.52
N PRO A 151 43.18 5.35 -13.25
CA PRO A 151 43.69 4.00 -13.05
C PRO A 151 44.08 3.73 -11.61
N ILE A 152 43.91 2.49 -11.17
CA ILE A 152 44.28 2.03 -9.84
C ILE A 152 45.80 1.78 -9.84
N VAL A 153 46.46 2.27 -8.79
CA VAL A 153 47.93 2.16 -8.68
C VAL A 153 48.31 0.83 -8.07
N ASP A 154 47.66 0.43 -6.99
CA ASP A 154 47.94 -0.78 -6.22
C ASP A 154 46.65 -1.30 -5.53
N TYR A 155 46.79 -2.43 -4.77
CA TYR A 155 45.66 -3.02 -4.05
C TYR A 155 45.18 -2.17 -2.87
N ASP A 156 46.07 -1.38 -2.25
CA ASP A 156 45.67 -0.50 -1.15
C ASP A 156 44.80 0.65 -1.66
N ASP A 157 45.11 1.16 -2.84
CA ASP A 157 44.30 2.14 -3.55
C ASP A 157 42.95 1.55 -3.99
N LEU A 158 42.96 0.32 -4.52
CA LEU A 158 41.76 -0.42 -4.89
C LEU A 158 40.81 -0.55 -3.69
N ASP A 159 41.32 -1.08 -2.60
CA ASP A 159 40.58 -1.32 -1.35
C ASP A 159 40.03 -0.02 -0.75
N ARG A 160 40.81 1.05 -0.73
CA ARG A 160 40.42 2.35 -0.23
C ARG A 160 39.27 2.94 -1.05
N ARG A 161 39.40 2.93 -2.39
CA ARG A 161 38.41 3.53 -3.30
C ARG A 161 37.11 2.72 -3.33
N MET A 162 37.20 1.40 -3.26
CA MET A 162 36.01 0.53 -3.13
C MET A 162 35.29 0.75 -1.79
N ARG A 163 36.02 0.81 -0.66
CA ARG A 163 35.40 1.07 0.67
C ARG A 163 34.78 2.44 0.80
N ASN A 164 35.33 3.43 0.10
CA ASN A 164 34.79 4.79 0.10
C ASN A 164 33.60 4.94 -0.86
N GLY A 165 33.22 3.91 -1.62
CA GLY A 165 32.14 3.97 -2.60
C GLY A 165 32.48 4.80 -3.85
N GLU A 166 33.76 5.11 -4.06
CA GLU A 166 34.22 5.84 -5.25
C GLU A 166 34.12 4.97 -6.51
N LEU A 167 34.35 3.67 -6.37
CA LEU A 167 34.28 2.69 -7.45
C LEU A 167 33.19 1.66 -7.17
N SER A 168 32.37 1.39 -8.19
CA SER A 168 31.40 0.29 -8.20
C SER A 168 31.97 -0.98 -8.78
N LEU A 169 33.04 -0.85 -9.59
CA LEU A 169 33.75 -1.96 -10.25
C LEU A 169 35.25 -1.64 -10.35
N ALA A 170 36.07 -2.62 -10.02
CA ALA A 170 37.47 -2.56 -10.34
C ALA A 170 37.88 -3.80 -11.17
N ILE A 171 38.61 -3.59 -12.25
CA ILE A 171 39.08 -4.66 -13.12
C ILE A 171 40.59 -4.81 -12.91
N GLU A 172 41.05 -6.01 -12.61
CA GLU A 172 42.46 -6.36 -12.47
C GLU A 172 42.91 -7.19 -13.66
N ILE A 173 43.85 -6.66 -14.42
CA ILE A 173 44.53 -7.40 -15.50
C ILE A 173 45.87 -7.92 -14.95
N PRO A 174 46.06 -9.27 -14.89
CA PRO A 174 47.26 -9.84 -14.30
C PRO A 174 48.49 -9.61 -15.17
N PRO A 175 49.70 -9.65 -14.60
CA PRO A 175 50.93 -9.56 -15.36
C PRO A 175 51.07 -10.77 -16.29
N GLY A 176 51.56 -10.56 -17.49
CA GLY A 176 51.69 -11.58 -18.55
C GLY A 176 50.42 -11.93 -19.28
N PHE A 177 49.32 -11.15 -19.05
CA PHE A 177 48.02 -11.33 -19.71
C PHE A 177 48.14 -11.50 -21.23
N SER A 178 48.79 -10.57 -21.91
CA SER A 178 48.97 -10.62 -23.35
C SER A 178 49.72 -11.85 -23.84
N ARG A 179 50.82 -12.20 -23.16
CA ARG A 179 51.62 -13.36 -23.50
C ARG A 179 50.79 -14.64 -23.42
N ASP A 180 50.04 -14.80 -22.35
CA ASP A 180 49.33 -16.04 -22.05
C ASP A 180 48.07 -16.17 -22.92
N VAL A 181 47.36 -15.04 -23.18
CA VAL A 181 46.26 -14.98 -24.18
C VAL A 181 46.76 -15.33 -25.57
N LEU A 182 47.96 -14.81 -26.01
CA LEU A 182 48.51 -15.11 -27.31
C LEU A 182 48.92 -16.58 -27.44
N ARG A 183 49.30 -17.24 -26.36
CA ARG A 183 49.64 -18.67 -26.31
C ARG A 183 48.38 -19.57 -26.16
N GLY A 184 47.19 -19.01 -26.11
CA GLY A 184 45.97 -19.78 -25.89
C GLY A 184 45.87 -20.41 -24.48
N GLN A 185 46.55 -19.84 -23.51
CA GLN A 185 46.47 -20.27 -22.11
C GLN A 185 45.27 -19.62 -21.42
N ASN A 186 44.71 -20.28 -20.40
CA ASN A 186 43.64 -19.71 -19.61
C ASN A 186 44.20 -18.59 -18.72
N VAL A 187 43.65 -17.39 -18.89
CA VAL A 187 43.99 -16.24 -18.08
C VAL A 187 42.75 -15.82 -17.31
N GLN A 188 42.89 -15.49 -16.03
CA GLN A 188 41.82 -14.97 -15.18
C GLN A 188 42.00 -13.47 -15.03
N ILE A 189 40.97 -12.72 -15.39
CA ILE A 189 40.86 -11.28 -15.12
C ILE A 189 40.04 -11.14 -13.83
N GLY A 190 40.54 -10.38 -12.87
CA GLY A 190 39.82 -10.08 -11.65
C GLY A 190 38.74 -9.02 -11.87
N ALA A 191 37.54 -9.25 -11.38
CA ALA A 191 36.50 -8.24 -11.32
C ALA A 191 36.05 -8.09 -9.86
N TRP A 192 36.35 -6.94 -9.26
CA TRP A 192 35.97 -6.57 -7.91
C TRP A 192 34.74 -5.70 -7.96
N ILE A 193 33.62 -6.18 -7.42
CA ILE A 193 32.32 -5.54 -7.53
C ILE A 193 31.86 -5.11 -6.14
N ASP A 194 31.31 -3.91 -6.01
CA ASP A 194 30.69 -3.46 -4.78
C ASP A 194 29.45 -4.30 -4.46
N GLY A 195 29.54 -5.07 -3.38
CA GLY A 195 28.48 -5.97 -2.92
C GLY A 195 27.47 -5.34 -1.94
N ALA A 196 27.55 -4.04 -1.68
CA ALA A 196 26.65 -3.36 -0.73
C ALA A 196 25.17 -3.48 -1.15
N MET A 197 24.91 -3.54 -2.45
CA MET A 197 23.58 -3.78 -3.04
C MET A 197 23.60 -5.03 -3.94
N PRO A 198 23.14 -6.21 -3.45
CA PRO A 198 23.25 -7.48 -4.17
C PRO A 198 22.69 -7.47 -5.60
N GLN A 199 21.51 -6.87 -5.79
CA GLN A 199 20.87 -6.78 -7.12
C GLN A 199 21.71 -5.95 -8.10
N ARG A 200 22.31 -4.85 -7.63
CA ARG A 200 23.22 -4.03 -8.41
C ARG A 200 24.49 -4.79 -8.76
N ALA A 201 25.04 -5.52 -7.81
CA ALA A 201 26.21 -6.35 -8.01
C ALA A 201 26.00 -7.45 -9.06
N GLU A 202 24.85 -8.14 -9.05
CA GLU A 202 24.50 -9.14 -10.06
C GLU A 202 24.39 -8.51 -11.46
N THR A 203 23.81 -7.32 -11.56
CA THR A 203 23.71 -6.60 -12.83
C THR A 203 25.08 -6.20 -13.37
N VAL A 204 25.95 -5.66 -12.53
CA VAL A 204 27.35 -5.32 -12.87
C VAL A 204 28.10 -6.55 -13.33
N GLN A 205 27.98 -7.67 -12.59
CA GLN A 205 28.57 -8.95 -12.97
C GLN A 205 28.11 -9.41 -14.35
N GLY A 206 26.81 -9.33 -14.63
CA GLY A 206 26.24 -9.67 -15.94
C GLY A 206 26.82 -8.82 -17.08
N TYR A 207 26.98 -7.51 -16.85
CA TYR A 207 27.57 -6.61 -17.84
C TYR A 207 29.04 -6.92 -18.09
N VAL A 208 29.82 -7.12 -17.05
CA VAL A 208 31.25 -7.46 -17.16
C VAL A 208 31.43 -8.78 -17.93
N GLN A 209 30.64 -9.82 -17.58
CA GLN A 209 30.68 -11.10 -18.29
C GLN A 209 30.30 -10.97 -19.77
N GLY A 210 29.24 -10.21 -20.05
CA GLY A 210 28.79 -9.98 -21.44
C GLY A 210 29.83 -9.26 -22.29
N MET A 211 30.48 -8.22 -21.75
CA MET A 211 31.53 -7.49 -22.43
C MET A 211 32.80 -8.35 -22.62
N HIS A 212 33.16 -9.13 -21.60
CA HIS A 212 34.27 -10.06 -21.70
C HIS A 212 34.07 -11.09 -22.82
N GLN A 213 32.89 -11.70 -22.89
CA GLN A 213 32.54 -12.65 -23.96
C GLN A 213 32.57 -11.97 -25.33
N HIS A 214 32.05 -10.75 -25.45
CA HIS A 214 32.10 -9.99 -26.70
C HIS A 214 33.56 -9.73 -27.14
N TRP A 215 34.40 -9.29 -26.20
CA TRP A 215 35.83 -9.07 -26.50
C TRP A 215 36.51 -10.34 -26.95
N LEU A 216 36.26 -11.50 -26.34
CA LEU A 216 36.81 -12.80 -26.73
C LEU A 216 36.38 -13.18 -28.16
N LEU A 217 35.12 -12.96 -28.52
CA LEU A 217 34.60 -13.22 -29.87
C LEU A 217 35.30 -12.34 -30.92
N VAL A 218 35.46 -11.05 -30.61
CA VAL A 218 36.17 -10.11 -31.50
C VAL A 218 37.63 -10.57 -31.70
N GLN A 219 38.33 -10.90 -30.60
CA GLN A 219 39.72 -11.39 -30.66
C GLN A 219 39.85 -12.69 -31.44
N ALA A 220 38.91 -13.62 -31.28
CA ALA A 220 38.89 -14.89 -32.01
C ALA A 220 38.66 -14.66 -33.53
N SER A 221 37.78 -13.73 -33.90
CA SER A 221 37.49 -13.38 -35.28
C SER A 221 38.70 -12.71 -35.98
N GLU A 222 39.39 -11.82 -35.28
CA GLU A 222 40.61 -11.15 -35.78
C GLU A 222 41.76 -12.14 -36.02
N ARG A 223 41.89 -13.16 -35.17
CA ARG A 223 42.97 -14.17 -35.28
C ARG A 223 42.73 -15.22 -36.34
N SER A 224 41.48 -15.67 -36.49
CA SER A 224 41.14 -16.77 -37.39
C SER A 224 40.95 -16.31 -38.84
N GLY A 225 40.85 -15.01 -39.13
CA GLY A 225 40.54 -14.49 -40.46
C GLY A 225 39.21 -15.01 -41.04
N ALA A 226 38.53 -15.87 -40.29
CA ALA A 226 37.26 -16.40 -40.64
C ALA A 226 36.19 -15.59 -39.89
N SER A 227 35.34 -14.95 -40.67
CA SER A 227 34.08 -14.42 -40.13
C SER A 227 33.45 -15.55 -39.32
N ALA A 228 33.26 -15.36 -38.03
CA ALA A 228 32.58 -16.32 -37.16
C ALA A 228 31.08 -16.40 -37.53
N ALA A 229 30.82 -16.73 -38.78
CA ALA A 229 29.50 -17.06 -39.30
C ALA A 229 29.13 -18.45 -38.83
N GLY A 230 28.54 -18.52 -37.64
CA GLY A 230 28.06 -19.80 -37.11
C GLY A 230 27.85 -19.89 -35.61
N ASN A 231 28.31 -18.95 -34.83
CA ASN A 231 28.01 -18.95 -33.38
C ASN A 231 26.65 -18.29 -33.16
N ALA A 232 25.62 -19.09 -32.91
CA ALA A 232 24.36 -18.59 -32.43
C ALA A 232 24.60 -17.84 -31.13
N SER A 233 24.44 -16.52 -31.12
CA SER A 233 24.46 -15.72 -29.90
C SER A 233 23.05 -15.58 -29.37
N VAL A 234 22.88 -15.79 -28.07
CA VAL A 234 21.62 -15.49 -27.40
C VAL A 234 21.62 -14.00 -27.07
N GLU A 235 20.83 -13.24 -27.82
CA GLU A 235 20.62 -11.83 -27.51
C GLU A 235 19.39 -11.68 -26.62
N THR A 236 19.58 -11.27 -25.38
CA THR A 236 18.49 -11.04 -24.43
C THR A 236 17.86 -9.68 -24.70
N ARG A 237 16.57 -9.67 -25.02
CA ARG A 237 15.82 -8.43 -25.26
C ARG A 237 14.68 -8.29 -24.25
N PHE A 238 14.74 -7.28 -23.41
CA PHE A 238 13.65 -6.90 -22.51
C PHE A 238 12.62 -6.05 -23.27
N ARG A 239 11.34 -6.46 -23.23
CA ARG A 239 10.28 -5.77 -24.00
C ARG A 239 9.69 -4.57 -23.28
N TYR A 240 9.43 -4.68 -21.97
CA TYR A 240 8.74 -3.63 -21.21
C TYR A 240 9.72 -2.52 -20.81
N ASN A 241 10.84 -2.91 -20.25
CA ASN A 241 11.88 -2.03 -19.73
C ASN A 241 13.24 -2.43 -20.35
N PRO A 242 13.51 -2.07 -21.63
CA PRO A 242 14.71 -2.51 -22.34
C PRO A 242 15.99 -1.97 -21.70
N ASP A 243 15.93 -0.80 -21.09
CA ASP A 243 17.06 -0.16 -20.43
C ASP A 243 17.22 -0.56 -18.97
N VAL A 244 16.35 -1.45 -18.46
CA VAL A 244 16.33 -1.93 -17.05
C VAL A 244 16.31 -0.77 -16.03
N LYS A 245 15.58 0.30 -16.37
CA LYS A 245 15.44 1.49 -15.50
C LYS A 245 14.56 1.22 -14.28
N SER A 246 14.91 1.82 -13.16
CA SER A 246 14.20 1.66 -11.89
C SER A 246 12.77 2.18 -11.92
N LEU A 247 12.54 3.36 -12.50
CA LEU A 247 11.22 3.99 -12.52
C LEU A 247 10.14 3.12 -13.19
N PRO A 248 10.34 2.54 -14.40
CA PRO A 248 9.36 1.65 -15.01
C PRO A 248 9.09 0.36 -14.24
N ALA A 249 10.00 -0.06 -13.37
CA ALA A 249 9.82 -1.24 -12.53
C ALA A 249 9.15 -0.90 -11.19
N MET A 250 9.66 0.12 -10.50
CA MET A 250 9.24 0.49 -9.14
C MET A 250 7.87 1.17 -9.09
N VAL A 251 7.62 2.14 -9.99
CA VAL A 251 6.38 2.92 -9.96
C VAL A 251 5.14 2.05 -10.12
N PRO A 252 5.06 1.10 -11.08
CA PRO A 252 3.91 0.19 -11.16
C PRO A 252 3.77 -0.76 -9.98
N ALA A 253 4.89 -1.14 -9.33
CA ALA A 253 4.87 -2.03 -8.16
C ALA A 253 4.36 -1.33 -6.89
N VAL A 254 4.62 -0.04 -6.75
CA VAL A 254 4.18 0.77 -5.59
C VAL A 254 2.67 1.01 -5.61
N ILE A 255 2.05 1.14 -6.78
CA ILE A 255 0.60 1.39 -6.91
C ILE A 255 -0.23 0.30 -6.21
N PRO A 256 -0.09 -1.00 -6.51
CA PRO A 256 -0.85 -2.03 -5.81
C PRO A 256 -0.50 -2.13 -4.32
N LEU A 257 0.75 -1.88 -3.93
CA LEU A 257 1.15 -1.86 -2.52
C LEU A 257 0.37 -0.81 -1.73
N LEU A 258 0.31 0.42 -2.23
CA LEU A 258 -0.43 1.51 -1.60
C LEU A 258 -1.95 1.29 -1.68
N LEU A 259 -2.43 0.69 -2.76
CA LEU A 259 -3.83 0.36 -2.96
C LEU A 259 -4.30 -0.78 -2.04
N LEU A 260 -3.41 -1.67 -1.61
CA LEU A 260 -3.69 -2.68 -0.60
C LEU A 260 -3.74 -2.05 0.80
N MET A 261 -2.68 -1.37 1.19
CA MET A 261 -2.44 -0.95 2.56
C MET A 261 -3.41 0.16 3.03
N LEU A 262 -3.53 1.24 2.25
CA LEU A 262 -4.28 2.42 2.70
C LEU A 262 -5.79 2.19 2.78
N PRO A 263 -6.48 1.62 1.76
CA PRO A 263 -7.91 1.35 1.86
C PRO A 263 -8.26 0.32 2.94
N ALA A 264 -7.41 -0.71 3.14
CA ALA A 264 -7.60 -1.69 4.20
C ALA A 264 -7.54 -1.03 5.59
N MET A 265 -6.53 -0.19 5.83
CA MET A 265 -6.39 0.57 7.09
C MET A 265 -7.58 1.49 7.34
N LEU A 266 -8.01 2.25 6.34
CA LEU A 266 -9.12 3.19 6.47
C LEU A 266 -10.44 2.47 6.75
N THR A 267 -10.70 1.36 6.07
CA THR A 267 -11.90 0.55 6.27
C THR A 267 -11.92 -0.09 7.66
N ALA A 268 -10.77 -0.62 8.10
CA ALA A 268 -10.63 -1.18 9.45
C ALA A 268 -10.86 -0.12 10.52
N LEU A 269 -10.26 1.06 10.35
CA LEU A 269 -10.39 2.19 11.27
C LEU A 269 -11.83 2.67 11.39
N ALA A 270 -12.57 2.76 10.28
CA ALA A 270 -13.95 3.22 10.25
C ALA A 270 -14.88 2.30 11.09
N VAL A 271 -14.72 0.99 10.93
CA VAL A 271 -15.56 0.02 11.66
C VAL A 271 -15.17 -0.06 13.13
N VAL A 272 -13.87 -0.06 13.46
CA VAL A 272 -13.42 -0.14 14.85
C VAL A 272 -13.80 1.13 15.62
N ARG A 273 -13.78 2.30 14.99
CA ARG A 273 -14.27 3.54 15.59
C ARG A 273 -15.74 3.43 16.02
N GLU A 274 -16.60 2.84 15.18
CA GLU A 274 -18.01 2.62 15.57
C GLU A 274 -18.16 1.62 16.72
N LYS A 275 -17.26 0.63 16.82
CA LYS A 275 -17.22 -0.28 17.96
C LYS A 275 -16.84 0.45 19.26
N GLU A 276 -15.79 1.30 19.19
CA GLU A 276 -15.31 2.06 20.34
C GLU A 276 -16.34 3.09 20.84
N THR A 277 -17.08 3.72 19.92
CA THR A 277 -18.15 4.67 20.26
C THR A 277 -19.47 4.01 20.67
N GLY A 278 -19.55 2.67 20.59
CA GLY A 278 -20.77 1.93 20.90
C GLY A 278 -21.89 2.06 19.86
N SER A 279 -21.68 2.81 18.78
CA SER A 279 -22.69 3.05 17.73
C SER A 279 -23.12 1.77 17.00
N ILE A 280 -22.29 0.74 17.05
CA ILE A 280 -22.56 -0.56 16.39
C ILE A 280 -23.76 -1.27 17.06
N THR A 281 -24.08 -0.97 18.31
CA THR A 281 -25.24 -1.55 19.01
C THR A 281 -26.56 -1.10 18.40
N ASN A 282 -26.60 0.08 17.77
CA ASN A 282 -27.79 0.58 17.08
C ASN A 282 -28.18 -0.27 15.86
N LEU A 283 -27.25 -1.09 15.33
CA LEU A 283 -27.55 -2.02 14.23
C LEU A 283 -28.52 -3.13 14.65
N TYR A 284 -28.53 -3.50 15.92
CA TYR A 284 -29.45 -4.55 16.41
C TYR A 284 -30.92 -4.11 16.47
N VAL A 285 -31.18 -2.80 16.51
CA VAL A 285 -32.55 -2.24 16.53
C VAL A 285 -33.01 -1.74 15.15
N THR A 286 -32.14 -1.82 14.13
CA THR A 286 -32.49 -1.41 12.76
C THR A 286 -32.75 -2.64 11.88
N PRO A 287 -33.69 -2.57 10.90
CA PRO A 287 -34.02 -3.68 10.01
C PRO A 287 -32.98 -3.88 8.90
N VAL A 288 -31.69 -3.59 9.17
CA VAL A 288 -30.61 -3.66 8.19
C VAL A 288 -29.95 -5.03 8.23
N THR A 289 -29.78 -5.64 7.08
CA THR A 289 -29.07 -6.90 6.96
C THR A 289 -27.55 -6.69 7.08
N ARG A 290 -26.83 -7.74 7.52
CA ARG A 290 -25.36 -7.68 7.66
C ARG A 290 -24.66 -7.32 6.34
N ILE A 291 -25.20 -7.81 5.22
CA ILE A 291 -24.64 -7.56 3.88
C ILE A 291 -24.86 -6.10 3.47
N GLU A 292 -26.03 -5.53 3.73
CA GLU A 292 -26.32 -4.12 3.45
C GLU A 292 -25.38 -3.19 4.21
N PHE A 293 -25.15 -3.50 5.48
CA PHE A 293 -24.22 -2.75 6.31
C PHE A 293 -22.77 -2.85 5.80
N LEU A 294 -22.28 -4.07 5.55
CA LEU A 294 -20.92 -4.29 5.10
C LEU A 294 -20.64 -3.62 3.74
N LEU A 295 -21.55 -3.80 2.77
CA LEU A 295 -21.42 -3.17 1.46
C LEU A 295 -21.57 -1.65 1.54
N GLY A 296 -22.51 -1.16 2.35
CA GLY A 296 -22.69 0.28 2.56
C GLY A 296 -21.45 0.94 3.15
N LYS A 297 -20.72 0.22 4.01
CA LYS A 297 -19.43 0.66 4.55
C LYS A 297 -18.28 0.52 3.57
N GLN A 298 -18.23 -0.57 2.83
CA GLN A 298 -17.12 -0.89 1.94
C GLN A 298 -17.05 -0.01 0.68
N LEU A 299 -18.20 0.22 0.05
CA LEU A 299 -18.28 0.91 -1.24
C LEU A 299 -17.67 2.32 -1.27
N PRO A 300 -17.83 3.19 -0.26
CA PRO A 300 -17.18 4.50 -0.24
C PRO A 300 -15.64 4.41 -0.25
N TYR A 301 -15.10 3.43 0.47
CA TYR A 301 -13.64 3.21 0.52
C TYR A 301 -13.10 2.59 -0.78
N VAL A 302 -13.88 1.75 -1.45
CA VAL A 302 -13.56 1.29 -2.81
C VAL A 302 -13.57 2.47 -3.78
N GLY A 303 -14.55 3.38 -3.68
CA GLY A 303 -14.59 4.62 -4.48
C GLY A 303 -13.36 5.49 -4.25
N LEU A 304 -12.97 5.69 -2.98
CA LEU A 304 -11.75 6.42 -2.61
C LEU A 304 -10.49 5.74 -3.13
N ALA A 305 -10.40 4.40 -3.03
CA ALA A 305 -9.30 3.61 -3.56
C ALA A 305 -9.18 3.76 -5.08
N MET A 306 -10.30 3.72 -5.80
CA MET A 306 -10.31 3.94 -7.25
C MET A 306 -9.90 5.36 -7.65
N MET A 307 -10.33 6.37 -6.90
CA MET A 307 -9.86 7.74 -7.11
C MET A 307 -8.35 7.84 -6.88
N ASN A 308 -7.84 7.21 -5.83
CA ASN A 308 -6.41 7.16 -5.55
C ASN A 308 -5.63 6.43 -6.65
N PHE A 309 -6.15 5.29 -7.13
CA PHE A 309 -5.59 4.57 -8.28
C PHE A 309 -5.49 5.45 -9.52
N LEU A 310 -6.55 6.21 -9.84
CA LEU A 310 -6.54 7.12 -10.99
C LEU A 310 -5.50 8.23 -10.84
N LEU A 311 -5.39 8.82 -9.64
CA LEU A 311 -4.39 9.85 -9.34
C LEU A 311 -2.97 9.32 -9.43
N MET A 312 -2.69 8.15 -8.84
CA MET A 312 -1.37 7.51 -8.92
C MET A 312 -1.02 7.10 -10.36
N SER A 313 -1.98 6.58 -11.12
CA SER A 313 -1.79 6.24 -12.54
C SER A 313 -1.52 7.49 -13.39
N LEU A 314 -2.22 8.58 -13.14
CA LEU A 314 -1.97 9.87 -13.79
C LEU A 314 -0.56 10.38 -13.46
N LEU A 315 -0.16 10.30 -12.20
CA LEU A 315 1.18 10.67 -11.72
C LEU A 315 2.26 9.81 -12.38
N ALA A 316 2.02 8.49 -12.47
CA ALA A 316 2.94 7.56 -13.13
C ALA A 316 3.23 7.95 -14.58
N VAL A 317 2.18 8.32 -15.33
CA VAL A 317 2.32 8.68 -16.75
C VAL A 317 2.90 10.08 -16.92
N THR A 318 2.44 11.08 -16.13
CA THR A 318 2.79 12.49 -16.35
C THR A 318 4.13 12.89 -15.75
N ILE A 319 4.43 12.45 -14.52
CA ILE A 319 5.63 12.87 -13.79
C ILE A 319 6.73 11.84 -13.89
N PHE A 320 6.42 10.55 -13.70
CA PHE A 320 7.43 9.50 -13.77
C PHE A 320 7.71 9.01 -15.20
N GLY A 321 6.91 9.43 -16.20
CA GLY A 321 7.11 9.05 -17.60
C GLY A 321 6.92 7.55 -17.87
N VAL A 322 6.18 6.83 -17.00
CA VAL A 322 5.94 5.41 -17.13
C VAL A 322 4.62 5.17 -17.88
N PRO A 323 4.67 4.84 -19.19
CA PRO A 323 3.46 4.69 -19.98
C PRO A 323 2.73 3.38 -19.68
N VAL A 324 1.40 3.42 -19.73
CA VAL A 324 0.57 2.22 -19.69
C VAL A 324 0.60 1.55 -21.07
N LYS A 325 1.35 0.45 -21.21
CA LYS A 325 1.52 -0.29 -22.49
C LYS A 325 0.39 -1.32 -22.77
N GLY A 326 -0.74 -1.19 -22.14
CA GLY A 326 -1.88 -2.10 -22.31
C GLY A 326 -3.21 -1.38 -22.27
N SER A 327 -4.29 -2.16 -22.10
CA SER A 327 -5.63 -1.60 -21.92
C SER A 327 -5.78 -1.01 -20.53
N PHE A 328 -5.93 0.30 -20.44
CA PHE A 328 -6.20 0.98 -19.17
C PHE A 328 -7.51 0.51 -18.52
N LEU A 329 -8.53 0.17 -19.34
CA LEU A 329 -9.79 -0.35 -18.83
C LEU A 329 -9.60 -1.69 -18.10
N THR A 330 -8.82 -2.60 -18.66
CA THR A 330 -8.51 -3.88 -18.02
C THR A 330 -7.76 -3.67 -16.69
N LEU A 331 -6.80 -2.74 -16.68
CA LEU A 331 -6.07 -2.37 -15.47
C LEU A 331 -7.00 -1.76 -14.41
N ALA A 332 -7.92 -0.88 -14.81
CA ALA A 332 -8.90 -0.27 -13.90
C ALA A 332 -9.89 -1.30 -13.34
N LEU A 333 -10.34 -2.27 -14.14
CA LEU A 333 -11.19 -3.36 -13.66
C LEU A 333 -10.44 -4.27 -12.67
N ALA A 334 -9.18 -4.59 -12.94
CA ALA A 334 -8.35 -5.33 -12.01
C ALA A 334 -8.14 -4.56 -10.70
N ALA A 335 -7.86 -3.25 -10.77
CA ALA A 335 -7.74 -2.38 -9.61
C ALA A 335 -9.04 -2.29 -8.80
N LEU A 336 -10.21 -2.29 -9.46
CA LEU A 336 -11.50 -2.31 -8.80
C LEU A 336 -11.70 -3.59 -7.99
N ILE A 337 -11.46 -4.76 -8.59
CA ILE A 337 -11.56 -6.06 -7.91
C ILE A 337 -10.56 -6.13 -6.75
N PHE A 338 -9.33 -5.67 -6.98
CA PHE A 338 -8.29 -5.60 -5.97
C PHE A 338 -8.68 -4.70 -4.80
N SER A 339 -9.27 -3.53 -5.07
CA SER A 339 -9.76 -2.60 -4.04
C SER A 339 -10.88 -3.20 -3.19
N PHE A 340 -11.77 -4.00 -3.79
CA PHE A 340 -12.76 -4.77 -3.04
C PHE A 340 -12.10 -5.80 -2.10
N ALA A 341 -11.10 -6.52 -2.57
CA ALA A 341 -10.36 -7.45 -1.73
C ALA A 341 -9.62 -6.73 -0.58
N ALA A 342 -8.90 -5.65 -0.89
CA ALA A 342 -8.16 -4.85 0.08
C ALA A 342 -9.06 -4.28 1.19
N THR A 343 -10.18 -3.65 0.81
CA THR A 343 -11.16 -3.13 1.78
C THR A 343 -11.85 -4.25 2.57
N GLY A 344 -12.07 -5.42 1.94
CA GLY A 344 -12.56 -6.63 2.59
C GLY A 344 -11.62 -7.15 3.68
N MET A 345 -10.30 -7.12 3.43
CA MET A 345 -9.29 -7.44 4.44
C MET A 345 -9.34 -6.45 5.62
N GLY A 346 -9.55 -5.16 5.34
CA GLY A 346 -9.76 -4.15 6.39
C GLY A 346 -11.00 -4.46 7.26
N LEU A 347 -12.10 -4.87 6.64
CA LEU A 347 -13.30 -5.31 7.37
C LEU A 347 -13.01 -6.54 8.23
N LEU A 348 -12.27 -7.51 7.71
CA LEU A 348 -11.86 -8.71 8.44
C LEU A 348 -10.96 -8.33 9.65
N ALA A 349 -9.97 -7.48 9.43
CA ALA A 349 -9.12 -6.94 10.49
C ALA A 349 -9.96 -6.28 11.59
N SER A 350 -10.96 -5.48 11.20
CA SER A 350 -11.88 -4.85 12.14
C SER A 350 -12.71 -5.85 12.94
N ALA A 351 -13.03 -7.01 12.39
CA ALA A 351 -13.82 -8.02 13.09
C ALA A 351 -13.06 -8.62 14.28
N VAL A 352 -11.76 -8.83 14.14
CA VAL A 352 -10.89 -9.47 15.14
C VAL A 352 -10.40 -8.48 16.19
N THR A 353 -10.26 -7.20 15.85
CA THR A 353 -9.65 -6.18 16.70
C THR A 353 -10.70 -5.35 17.46
N ARG A 354 -10.31 -4.85 18.64
CA ARG A 354 -11.15 -3.99 19.50
C ARG A 354 -10.66 -2.55 19.59
N SER A 355 -9.43 -2.26 19.16
CA SER A 355 -8.85 -0.92 19.18
C SER A 355 -8.40 -0.48 17.78
N GLN A 356 -8.48 0.84 17.51
CA GLN A 356 -8.09 1.42 16.23
C GLN A 356 -6.63 1.14 15.88
N ILE A 357 -5.73 1.25 16.89
CA ILE A 357 -4.30 0.99 16.71
C ILE A 357 -4.06 -0.46 16.29
N ALA A 358 -4.67 -1.43 17.01
CA ALA A 358 -4.54 -2.84 16.67
C ALA A 358 -5.10 -3.16 15.28
N ALA A 359 -6.21 -2.53 14.88
CA ALA A 359 -6.81 -2.72 13.57
C ALA A 359 -5.91 -2.22 12.43
N MET A 360 -5.26 -1.06 12.61
CA MET A 360 -4.29 -0.54 11.64
C MET A 360 -3.11 -1.50 11.46
N PHE A 361 -2.49 -1.94 12.55
CA PHE A 361 -1.38 -2.89 12.47
C PHE A 361 -1.79 -4.22 11.83
N PHE A 362 -2.95 -4.75 12.19
CA PHE A 362 -3.43 -6.00 11.61
C PHE A 362 -3.73 -5.87 10.11
N ALA A 363 -4.29 -4.74 9.68
CA ALA A 363 -4.54 -4.45 8.26
C ALA A 363 -3.26 -4.22 7.45
N MET A 364 -2.14 -3.86 8.10
CA MET A 364 -0.83 -3.70 7.44
C MET A 364 -0.07 -5.03 7.28
N LEU A 365 -0.33 -6.01 8.17
CA LEU A 365 0.40 -7.28 8.20
C LEU A 365 -0.27 -8.37 7.35
N GLY A 366 -1.55 -8.23 6.99
CA GLY A 366 -2.30 -9.14 6.15
C GLY A 366 -2.20 -8.81 4.69
#